data_d29ae70a978bdcea2662cb61041ca929
#
_entry.id   d29ae70a978bdcea2662cb61041ca929
#
_cell.length_a   1.000
_cell.length_b   1.000
_cell.length_c   1.000
_cell.angle_alpha   90.00
_cell.angle_beta   90.00
_cell.angle_gamma   90.00
#
_symmetry.space_group_name_H-M   'P 1'
#
loop_
_entity.id
_entity.type
_entity.pdbx_description
1 polymer ?
#
loop_
_entity_poly.entity_id
_entity_poly.type
_entity_poly.pdbx_seq_one_letter_code
_entity_poly.pdbx_strand_id
1 'polypeptide(L)'
;KYKNVLLHNCKCYDKNSMYPSKMKKELFAYGVPIKGDGKYTENKKYPIYIQHIKCQIKLKDNHIPCLMLKRFLQLKNEYIEDTEDEIIELYLTMVDMKILYDAYDVLYIEFIDYIMFRGSTKLFTDFIDTNYLLKQNSEGAKRLLAKLRLNSFYGKWATNPVHYVIEPYL
;
A
#
# COMPACT_ATOMS: atom_id res chain seq x y z
N LYS A 1 -12.79 2.61 -18.79
CA LYS A 1 -13.84 1.97 -19.61
C LYS A 1 -15.20 2.70 -19.57
N TYR A 2 -15.44 3.61 -18.64
CA TYR A 2 -16.74 4.30 -18.44
C TYR A 2 -16.68 5.80 -18.72
N LYS A 3 -15.77 6.28 -19.56
CA LYS A 3 -15.76 7.67 -20.02
C LYS A 3 -17.04 7.93 -20.81
N ASN A 4 -17.80 8.96 -20.40
CA ASN A 4 -19.04 9.39 -21.03
C ASN A 4 -20.28 8.49 -20.82
N VAL A 5 -20.31 7.66 -19.76
CA VAL A 5 -21.51 6.93 -19.36
C VAL A 5 -22.15 7.65 -18.16
N LEU A 6 -23.41 8.04 -18.31
CA LEU A 6 -24.21 8.58 -17.22
C LEU A 6 -24.73 7.41 -16.37
N LEU A 7 -24.24 7.29 -15.16
CA LEU A 7 -24.70 6.26 -14.22
C LEU A 7 -25.83 6.84 -13.35
N HIS A 8 -26.97 6.16 -13.35
CA HIS A 8 -28.12 6.52 -12.52
C HIS A 8 -28.14 5.69 -11.23
N ASN A 9 -28.74 6.25 -10.16
CA ASN A 9 -28.92 5.57 -8.87
C ASN A 9 -27.63 5.07 -8.19
N CYS A 10 -26.53 5.82 -8.35
CA CYS A 10 -25.28 5.52 -7.67
C CYS A 10 -25.40 5.77 -6.17
N LYS A 11 -24.98 4.81 -5.34
CA LYS A 11 -24.84 4.97 -3.88
C LYS A 11 -23.38 5.11 -3.54
N CYS A 12 -23.05 6.13 -2.74
CA CYS A 12 -21.71 6.32 -2.21
C CYS A 12 -21.68 5.85 -0.74
N TYR A 13 -20.71 5.02 -0.41
CA TYR A 13 -20.49 4.55 0.96
C TYR A 13 -19.11 5.01 1.42
N ASP A 14 -19.05 5.62 2.60
CA ASP A 14 -17.80 5.97 3.26
C ASP A 14 -17.66 5.21 4.58
N LYS A 15 -16.45 4.73 4.87
CA LYS A 15 -16.14 4.05 6.12
C LYS A 15 -15.49 5.04 7.10
N ASN A 16 -16.20 5.34 8.18
CA ASN A 16 -15.71 6.24 9.23
C ASN A 16 -14.32 5.85 9.74
N SER A 17 -13.36 6.79 9.63
CA SER A 17 -12.01 6.63 10.14
C SER A 17 -11.32 5.34 9.64
N MET A 18 -11.49 5.00 8.36
CA MET A 18 -10.98 3.74 7.78
C MET A 18 -9.47 3.56 8.01
N TYR A 19 -8.66 4.55 7.65
CA TYR A 19 -7.21 4.49 7.82
C TYR A 19 -6.76 4.33 9.28
N PRO A 20 -7.21 5.16 10.24
CA PRO A 20 -6.90 4.94 11.65
C PRO A 20 -7.35 3.57 12.18
N SER A 21 -8.53 3.10 11.75
CA SER A 21 -9.04 1.78 12.11
C SER A 21 -8.14 0.65 11.63
N LYS A 22 -7.60 0.76 10.42
CA LYS A 22 -6.64 -0.20 9.86
C LYS A 22 -5.29 -0.10 10.58
N MET A 23 -4.78 1.10 10.80
CA MET A 23 -3.52 1.31 11.51
C MET A 23 -3.54 0.76 12.95
N LYS A 24 -4.70 0.69 13.59
CA LYS A 24 -4.86 0.09 14.91
C LYS A 24 -4.82 -1.44 14.89
N LYS A 25 -5.31 -2.07 13.82
CA LYS A 25 -5.59 -3.52 13.78
C LYS A 25 -4.58 -4.33 12.98
N GLU A 26 -4.02 -3.73 11.95
CA GLU A 26 -3.15 -4.43 11.01
C GLU A 26 -1.71 -4.52 11.52
N LEU A 27 -0.96 -5.45 10.95
CA LEU A 27 0.43 -5.67 11.24
C LEU A 27 1.31 -4.67 10.48
N PHE A 28 2.11 -3.88 11.19
CA PHE A 28 3.01 -2.89 10.62
C PHE A 28 4.47 -3.24 10.84
N ALA A 29 5.28 -2.96 9.83
CA ALA A 29 6.73 -3.14 9.87
C ALA A 29 7.39 -2.17 10.84
N TYR A 30 8.40 -2.65 11.58
CA TYR A 30 9.23 -1.81 12.42
C TYR A 30 10.66 -2.37 12.57
N GLY A 31 11.56 -1.49 13.00
CA GLY A 31 12.97 -1.83 13.26
C GLY A 31 13.81 -1.90 11.98
N VAL A 32 15.03 -2.38 12.13
CA VAL A 32 15.98 -2.50 11.02
C VAL A 32 15.60 -3.72 10.17
N PRO A 33 15.48 -3.54 8.82
CA PRO A 33 15.22 -4.64 7.92
C PRO A 33 16.41 -5.59 7.83
N ILE A 34 16.12 -6.84 7.45
CA ILE A 34 17.13 -7.86 7.11
C ILE A 34 16.93 -8.25 5.65
N LYS A 35 18.01 -8.24 4.89
CA LYS A 35 18.03 -8.73 3.51
C LYS A 35 18.31 -10.23 3.49
N GLY A 36 17.69 -10.94 2.55
CA GLY A 36 17.99 -12.34 2.23
C GLY A 36 17.91 -12.56 0.72
N ASP A 37 18.53 -13.63 0.25
CA ASP A 37 18.57 -13.98 -1.18
C ASP A 37 17.52 -15.05 -1.53
N GLY A 38 17.02 -14.99 -2.77
CA GLY A 38 16.04 -15.92 -3.28
C GLY A 38 14.61 -15.66 -2.77
N LYS A 39 13.86 -16.74 -2.56
CA LYS A 39 12.46 -16.69 -2.13
C LYS A 39 12.35 -16.54 -0.62
N TYR A 40 11.54 -15.56 -0.16
CA TYR A 40 11.20 -15.46 1.27
C TYR A 40 10.51 -16.75 1.75
N THR A 41 10.94 -17.22 2.89
CA THR A 41 10.32 -18.33 3.63
C THR A 41 9.72 -17.79 4.93
N GLU A 42 8.57 -18.33 5.33
CA GLU A 42 7.83 -17.86 6.49
C GLU A 42 8.72 -17.78 7.74
N ASN A 43 8.75 -16.60 8.34
CA ASN A 43 9.55 -16.33 9.53
C ASN A 43 8.71 -15.64 10.60
N LYS A 44 8.46 -16.30 11.73
CA LYS A 44 7.63 -15.78 12.83
C LYS A 44 8.19 -14.50 13.45
N LYS A 45 9.51 -14.30 13.43
CA LYS A 45 10.16 -13.10 13.98
C LYS A 45 10.11 -11.91 13.00
N TYR A 46 10.09 -12.21 11.69
CA TYR A 46 10.10 -11.24 10.60
C TYR A 46 8.99 -11.56 9.60
N PRO A 47 7.71 -11.41 10.00
CA PRO A 47 6.56 -11.84 9.20
C PRO A 47 6.22 -10.94 8.03
N ILE A 48 6.79 -9.73 7.96
CA ILE A 48 6.53 -8.76 6.91
C ILE A 48 7.71 -8.75 5.96
N TYR A 49 7.46 -8.79 4.66
CA TYR A 49 8.51 -8.78 3.66
C TYR A 49 8.13 -8.00 2.40
N ILE A 50 9.15 -7.61 1.66
CA ILE A 50 9.09 -7.15 0.28
C ILE A 50 9.95 -8.11 -0.53
N GLN A 51 9.36 -8.74 -1.54
CA GLN A 51 10.02 -9.69 -2.42
C GLN A 51 10.38 -9.02 -3.74
N HIS A 52 11.61 -9.18 -4.17
CA HIS A 52 12.11 -8.79 -5.47
C HIS A 52 12.04 -10.00 -6.41
N ILE A 53 11.34 -9.85 -7.52
CA ILE A 53 11.12 -10.92 -8.52
C ILE A 53 11.32 -10.43 -9.94
N LYS A 54 11.64 -11.36 -10.83
CA LYS A 54 11.41 -11.25 -12.27
C LYS A 54 10.28 -12.18 -12.66
N CYS A 55 9.33 -11.72 -13.46
CA CYS A 55 8.17 -12.54 -13.81
C CYS A 55 7.58 -12.19 -15.18
N GLN A 56 6.85 -13.17 -15.72
CA GLN A 56 5.87 -13.01 -16.79
C GLN A 56 4.51 -13.39 -16.22
N ILE A 57 3.52 -12.51 -16.35
CA ILE A 57 2.21 -12.66 -15.72
C ILE A 57 1.11 -12.19 -16.66
N LYS A 58 -0.06 -12.81 -16.52
CA LYS A 58 -1.27 -12.46 -17.25
C LYS A 58 -2.44 -12.40 -16.28
N LEU A 59 -3.25 -11.33 -16.38
CA LEU A 59 -4.45 -11.19 -15.56
C LEU A 59 -5.45 -12.28 -15.90
N LYS A 60 -5.95 -12.96 -14.85
CA LYS A 60 -7.01 -13.96 -14.99
C LYS A 60 -8.31 -13.32 -15.43
N ASP A 61 -9.16 -14.10 -16.13
CA ASP A 61 -10.48 -13.63 -16.54
C ASP A 61 -11.32 -13.16 -15.36
N ASN A 62 -12.09 -12.08 -15.60
CA ASN A 62 -12.96 -11.46 -14.60
C ASN A 62 -12.25 -10.85 -13.36
N HIS A 63 -10.93 -10.67 -13.41
CA HIS A 63 -10.18 -9.96 -12.38
C HIS A 63 -9.89 -8.50 -12.80
N ILE A 64 -9.61 -7.66 -11.81
CA ILE A 64 -9.23 -6.26 -12.02
C ILE A 64 -7.72 -6.16 -11.83
N PRO A 65 -6.98 -5.51 -12.77
CA PRO A 65 -5.54 -5.36 -12.62
C PRO A 65 -5.22 -4.47 -11.41
N CYS A 66 -4.42 -4.99 -10.49
CA CYS A 66 -4.06 -4.33 -9.24
C CYS A 66 -2.56 -4.09 -9.09
N LEU A 67 -1.72 -4.86 -9.80
CA LEU A 67 -0.28 -4.66 -9.80
C LEU A 67 0.11 -3.57 -10.78
N MET A 68 1.02 -2.69 -10.35
CA MET A 68 1.49 -1.56 -11.16
C MET A 68 2.95 -1.71 -11.53
N LEU A 69 3.26 -1.47 -12.80
CA LEU A 69 4.61 -1.31 -13.30
C LEU A 69 4.96 0.18 -13.36
N LYS A 70 6.02 0.57 -12.66
CA LYS A 70 6.61 1.91 -12.80
C LYS A 70 7.77 1.83 -13.80
N ARG A 71 7.54 2.22 -15.03
CA ARG A 71 8.63 2.41 -15.99
C ARG A 71 9.29 3.76 -15.70
N PHE A 72 10.61 3.75 -15.51
CA PHE A 72 11.41 4.90 -15.06
C PHE A 72 11.27 6.17 -15.93
N LEU A 73 10.91 6.01 -17.20
CA LEU A 73 10.77 7.10 -18.17
C LEU A 73 9.31 7.47 -18.49
N GLN A 74 8.34 6.80 -17.93
CA GLN A 74 6.93 7.11 -18.17
C GLN A 74 6.28 7.65 -16.89
N LEU A 75 5.78 8.88 -16.94
CA LEU A 75 5.05 9.54 -15.86
C LEU A 75 3.69 8.88 -15.55
N LYS A 76 3.33 7.80 -16.23
CA LYS A 76 2.06 7.08 -16.02
C LYS A 76 2.32 5.77 -15.30
N ASN A 77 1.59 5.57 -14.19
CA ASN A 77 1.45 4.25 -13.58
C ASN A 77 0.63 3.37 -14.53
N GLU A 78 1.19 2.26 -14.94
CA GLU A 78 0.52 1.30 -15.79
C GLU A 78 0.10 0.09 -14.94
N TYR A 79 -1.19 -0.23 -14.98
CA TYR A 79 -1.68 -1.47 -14.37
C TYR A 79 -1.41 -2.63 -15.34
N ILE A 80 -0.81 -3.69 -14.82
CA ILE A 80 -0.39 -4.85 -15.61
C ILE A 80 -1.62 -5.71 -15.92
N GLU A 81 -1.95 -5.87 -17.20
CA GLU A 81 -2.96 -6.85 -17.66
C GLU A 81 -2.29 -8.10 -18.25
N ASP A 82 -1.28 -7.93 -19.08
CA ASP A 82 -0.50 -9.01 -19.68
C ASP A 82 0.92 -8.49 -19.94
N THR A 83 1.92 -9.29 -19.61
CA THR A 83 3.31 -8.95 -19.92
C THR A 83 3.76 -9.46 -21.29
N GLU A 84 2.88 -10.23 -21.96
CA GLU A 84 3.21 -10.91 -23.22
C GLU A 84 4.52 -11.70 -23.09
N ASP A 85 5.51 -11.40 -23.94
CA ASP A 85 6.84 -12.05 -23.92
C ASP A 85 7.87 -11.29 -23.06
N GLU A 86 7.49 -10.17 -22.43
CA GLU A 86 8.41 -9.36 -21.61
C GLU A 86 8.57 -9.94 -20.20
N ILE A 87 9.82 -10.15 -19.77
CA ILE A 87 10.13 -10.42 -18.36
C ILE A 87 10.25 -9.08 -17.65
N ILE A 88 9.34 -8.82 -16.73
CA ILE A 88 9.32 -7.60 -15.93
C ILE A 88 9.92 -7.83 -14.54
N GLU A 89 10.45 -6.77 -13.95
CA GLU A 89 11.04 -6.78 -12.62
C GLU A 89 10.15 -6.01 -11.64
N LEU A 90 9.77 -6.66 -10.53
CA LEU A 90 8.83 -6.12 -9.54
C LEU A 90 9.36 -6.28 -8.13
N TYR A 91 9.06 -5.28 -7.29
CA TYR A 91 9.22 -5.31 -5.83
C TYR A 91 7.85 -5.37 -5.20
N LEU A 92 7.47 -6.53 -4.71
CA LEU A 92 6.12 -6.83 -4.23
C LEU A 92 6.10 -7.00 -2.72
N THR A 93 5.19 -6.30 -2.05
CA THR A 93 4.92 -6.55 -0.64
C THR A 93 4.27 -7.91 -0.44
N MET A 94 4.22 -8.41 0.79
CA MET A 94 3.50 -9.65 1.11
C MET A 94 2.04 -9.65 0.63
N VAL A 95 1.40 -8.48 0.58
CA VAL A 95 0.03 -8.32 0.08
C VAL A 95 0.00 -8.41 -1.44
N ASP A 96 0.92 -7.75 -2.12
CA ASP A 96 1.03 -7.80 -3.58
C ASP A 96 1.39 -9.20 -4.07
N MET A 97 2.24 -9.93 -3.33
CA MET A 97 2.55 -11.34 -3.62
C MET A 97 1.30 -12.22 -3.54
N LYS A 98 0.40 -11.95 -2.58
CA LYS A 98 -0.89 -12.64 -2.52
C LYS A 98 -1.77 -12.29 -3.71
N ILE A 99 -1.87 -11.00 -4.05
CA ILE A 99 -2.62 -10.53 -5.23
C ILE A 99 -2.07 -11.16 -6.51
N LEU A 100 -0.75 -11.29 -6.63
CA LEU A 100 -0.11 -11.95 -7.78
C LEU A 100 -0.66 -13.36 -8.00
N TYR A 101 -0.71 -14.19 -6.95
CA TYR A 101 -1.20 -15.57 -7.09
C TYR A 101 -2.72 -15.67 -7.19
N ASP A 102 -3.45 -14.76 -6.54
CA ASP A 102 -4.92 -14.77 -6.56
C ASP A 102 -5.47 -14.28 -7.91
N ALA A 103 -4.90 -13.22 -8.48
CA ALA A 103 -5.47 -12.53 -9.64
C ALA A 103 -4.74 -12.76 -10.96
N TYR A 104 -3.55 -13.32 -10.95
CA TYR A 104 -2.74 -13.52 -12.16
C TYR A 104 -2.35 -14.97 -12.38
N ASP A 105 -2.27 -15.37 -13.63
CA ASP A 105 -1.57 -16.57 -14.09
C ASP A 105 -0.08 -16.23 -14.19
N VAL A 106 0.74 -16.95 -13.44
CA VAL A 106 2.18 -16.76 -13.40
C VAL A 106 2.83 -17.71 -14.39
N LEU A 107 3.26 -17.17 -15.54
CA LEU A 107 3.88 -17.94 -16.63
C LEU A 107 5.35 -18.21 -16.35
N TYR A 108 6.03 -17.23 -15.74
CA TYR A 108 7.42 -17.33 -15.29
C TYR A 108 7.61 -16.55 -14.00
N ILE A 109 8.43 -17.04 -13.09
CA ILE A 109 8.85 -16.33 -11.89
C ILE A 109 10.25 -16.75 -11.44
N GLU A 110 11.09 -15.77 -11.20
CA GLU A 110 12.40 -15.89 -10.58
C GLU A 110 12.45 -15.03 -9.33
N PHE A 111 12.84 -15.62 -8.19
CA PHE A 111 13.00 -14.92 -6.93
C PHE A 111 14.46 -14.48 -6.78
N ILE A 112 14.70 -13.17 -6.72
CA ILE A 112 16.05 -12.59 -6.68
C ILE A 112 16.52 -12.41 -5.25
N ASP A 113 15.84 -11.56 -4.50
CA ASP A 113 16.12 -11.30 -3.10
C ASP A 113 14.86 -10.80 -2.37
N TYR A 114 14.96 -10.62 -1.08
CA TYR A 114 13.88 -10.05 -0.28
C TYR A 114 14.42 -9.22 0.87
N ILE A 115 13.58 -8.33 1.38
CA ILE A 115 13.81 -7.58 2.62
C ILE A 115 12.70 -7.93 3.58
N MET A 116 13.04 -8.30 4.83
CA MET A 116 12.06 -8.68 5.84
C MET A 116 12.13 -7.80 7.08
N PHE A 117 10.99 -7.63 7.76
CA PHE A 117 10.82 -6.74 8.91
C PHE A 117 10.13 -7.46 10.06
N ARG A 118 10.41 -7.00 11.28
CA ARG A 118 9.56 -7.32 12.42
C ARG A 118 8.19 -6.70 12.24
N GLY A 119 7.17 -7.35 12.80
CA GLY A 119 5.79 -6.87 12.74
C GLY A 119 5.23 -6.54 14.12
N SER A 120 4.42 -5.49 14.22
CA SER A 120 3.65 -5.17 15.42
C SER A 120 2.27 -4.62 15.05
N THR A 121 1.27 -5.05 15.79
CA THR A 121 -0.11 -4.51 15.71
C THR A 121 -0.35 -3.37 16.71
N LYS A 122 0.64 -3.07 17.56
CA LYS A 122 0.48 -2.11 18.67
C LYS A 122 1.17 -0.77 18.45
N LEU A 123 1.85 -0.56 17.31
CA LEU A 123 2.65 0.63 17.06
C LEU A 123 1.87 1.94 17.19
N PHE A 124 0.62 1.94 16.80
CA PHE A 124 -0.19 3.15 16.69
C PHE A 124 -1.42 3.16 17.60
N THR A 125 -1.63 2.10 18.38
CA THR A 125 -2.85 1.88 19.16
C THR A 125 -3.13 3.03 20.12
N ASP A 126 -2.17 3.41 20.95
CA ASP A 126 -2.35 4.42 22.00
C ASP A 126 -2.67 5.81 21.40
N PHE A 127 -1.96 6.18 20.33
CA PHE A 127 -2.23 7.44 19.64
C PHE A 127 -3.62 7.48 19.02
N ILE A 128 -4.02 6.38 18.38
CA ILE A 128 -5.32 6.29 17.71
C ILE A 128 -6.44 6.28 18.74
N ASP A 129 -6.34 5.48 19.79
CA ASP A 129 -7.36 5.39 20.82
C ASP A 129 -7.55 6.70 21.55
N THR A 130 -6.48 7.36 21.95
CA THR A 130 -6.53 8.67 22.62
C THR A 130 -7.26 9.71 21.75
N ASN A 131 -6.90 9.82 20.47
CA ASN A 131 -7.51 10.81 19.59
C ASN A 131 -8.93 10.41 19.14
N TYR A 132 -9.24 9.10 19.08
CA TYR A 132 -10.57 8.63 18.80
C TYR A 132 -11.54 8.91 19.95
N LEU A 133 -11.14 8.65 21.18
CA LEU A 133 -11.90 9.00 22.38
C LEU A 133 -12.10 10.52 22.50
N LEU A 134 -11.06 11.29 22.25
CA LEU A 134 -11.15 12.75 22.24
C LEU A 134 -12.15 13.25 21.19
N LYS A 135 -12.15 12.66 19.99
CA LYS A 135 -13.10 12.98 18.92
C LYS A 135 -14.55 12.63 19.30
N GLN A 136 -14.76 11.51 20.03
CA GLN A 136 -16.11 11.08 20.46
C GLN A 136 -16.66 11.94 21.59
N ASN A 137 -15.81 12.28 22.57
CA ASN A 137 -16.21 12.93 23.81
C ASN A 137 -16.06 14.47 23.78
N SER A 138 -15.82 15.07 22.62
CA SER A 138 -15.64 16.52 22.48
C SER A 138 -16.48 17.06 21.32
N GLU A 139 -16.76 18.36 21.42
CA GLU A 139 -17.46 19.14 20.39
C GLU A 139 -16.58 20.30 19.89
N GLY A 140 -17.04 20.99 18.84
CA GLY A 140 -16.40 22.18 18.29
C GLY A 140 -14.94 21.99 17.90
N ALA A 141 -14.08 22.92 18.28
CA ALA A 141 -12.66 22.96 17.93
C ALA A 141 -11.89 21.74 18.44
N LYS A 142 -12.21 21.22 19.62
CA LYS A 142 -11.57 20.03 20.20
C LYS A 142 -11.79 18.78 19.35
N ARG A 143 -13.03 18.57 18.93
CA ARG A 143 -13.38 17.45 18.03
C ARG A 143 -12.71 17.58 16.68
N LEU A 144 -12.68 18.79 16.11
CA LEU A 144 -12.02 19.07 14.86
C LEU A 144 -10.50 18.79 14.95
N LEU A 145 -9.86 19.22 16.01
CA LEU A 145 -8.43 18.98 16.24
C LEU A 145 -8.12 17.48 16.33
N ALA A 146 -8.92 16.71 17.05
CA ALA A 146 -8.76 15.25 17.13
C ALA A 146 -8.93 14.56 15.76
N LYS A 147 -9.91 15.00 14.96
CA LYS A 147 -10.12 14.53 13.58
C LYS A 147 -8.90 14.85 12.70
N LEU A 148 -8.38 16.08 12.78
CA LEU A 148 -7.20 16.49 12.02
C LEU A 148 -5.95 15.70 12.42
N ARG A 149 -5.73 15.44 13.71
CA ARG A 149 -4.63 14.60 14.18
C ARG A 149 -4.70 13.20 13.62
N LEU A 150 -5.87 12.55 13.66
CA LEU A 150 -6.06 11.21 13.07
C LEU A 150 -5.82 11.21 11.56
N ASN A 151 -6.28 12.23 10.84
CA ASN A 151 -6.11 12.29 9.38
C ASN A 151 -4.67 12.63 8.98
N SER A 152 -4.02 13.59 9.62
CA SER A 152 -2.63 13.95 9.32
C SER A 152 -1.64 12.86 9.71
N PHE A 153 -1.98 12.01 10.67
CA PHE A 153 -1.11 10.93 11.11
C PHE A 153 -0.81 9.96 9.96
N TYR A 154 -1.83 9.39 9.31
CA TYR A 154 -1.59 8.50 8.17
C TYR A 154 -1.02 9.25 6.94
N GLY A 155 -1.42 10.51 6.74
CA GLY A 155 -0.89 11.34 5.66
C GLY A 155 0.63 11.54 5.75
N LYS A 156 1.18 11.69 6.97
CA LYS A 156 2.63 11.79 7.19
C LYS A 156 3.40 10.55 6.74
N TRP A 157 2.85 9.37 6.91
CA TRP A 157 3.49 8.12 6.49
C TRP A 157 3.55 7.94 4.97
N ALA A 158 2.66 8.60 4.24
CA ALA A 158 2.60 8.59 2.78
C ALA A 158 3.28 9.82 2.13
N THR A 159 3.85 10.73 2.93
CA THR A 159 4.51 11.93 2.41
C THR A 159 5.83 11.54 1.71
N ASN A 160 6.03 12.06 0.50
CA ASN A 160 7.30 11.91 -0.19
C ASN A 160 8.40 12.64 0.63
N PRO A 161 9.50 11.96 1.01
CA PRO A 161 10.61 12.60 1.75
C PRO A 161 11.37 13.63 0.90
N VAL A 162 11.25 13.57 -0.43
CA VAL A 162 11.88 14.53 -1.35
C VAL A 162 10.92 15.68 -1.62
N HIS A 163 11.24 16.85 -1.12
CA HIS A 163 10.52 18.09 -1.40
C HIS A 163 11.31 18.93 -2.38
N TYR A 164 10.72 19.28 -3.49
CA TYR A 164 11.27 20.27 -4.42
C TYR A 164 10.75 21.64 -4.01
N VAL A 165 11.64 22.54 -3.68
CA VAL A 165 11.32 23.97 -3.46
C VAL A 165 11.64 24.69 -4.76
N ILE A 166 10.67 25.39 -5.34
CA ILE A 166 10.90 26.32 -6.45
C ILE A 166 11.22 27.66 -5.83
N GLU A 167 12.49 28.04 -5.82
CA GLU A 167 12.87 29.40 -5.43
C GLU A 167 12.79 30.30 -6.67
N PRO A 168 12.05 31.43 -6.59
CA PRO A 168 12.08 32.41 -7.67
C PRO A 168 13.48 33.03 -7.72
N TYR A 169 14.13 32.95 -8.88
CA TYR A 169 15.32 33.74 -9.15
C TYR A 169 14.89 35.21 -9.29
N LEU A 170 15.40 36.08 -8.41
CA LEU A 170 15.31 37.52 -8.55
C LEU A 170 16.47 38.04 -9.40
#